data_64418b6d6e6e24173df31f5a9541d77d
#
_entry.id   64418b6d6e6e24173df31f5a9541d77d
#
_cell.length_a   1.000
_cell.length_b   1.000
_cell.length_c   1.000
_cell.angle_alpha   90.00
_cell.angle_beta   90.00
_cell.angle_gamma   90.00
#
_symmetry.space_group_name_H-M   'P 1'
#
loop_
_entity.id
_entity.type
_entity.pdbx_description
1 polymer ?
#
loop_
_entity_poly.entity_id
_entity_poly.type
_entity_poly.pdbx_seq_one_letter_code
_entity_poly.pdbx_strand_id
1 'polypeptide(L)'
;FSEVINYPFSASSGKNSIQVDNPLDSNRKFLRTNLMDSLADNLIYNEKRQKDSIKLFEISDVYTSDISKIYKKLSIIVSGRQGHNYKEFGIQLDQKFLINLFKPLGLDINKEVIEISRNELDSKIKTKIYGIEIELNKISKFFEKYKPISNPDGGYIQYKPISEFPCSTRDLSFLIEKSSKISEVIKKLDSINVDFLKESFMFDFY
;
A
#
# COMPACT_ATOMS: atom_id res chain seq x y z
N PHE A 1 2.02 -3.27 -3.20
CA PHE A 1 2.16 -2.30 -2.09
C PHE A 1 3.15 -1.21 -2.45
N SER A 2 2.87 0.02 -1.99
CA SER A 2 3.81 1.14 -2.11
C SER A 2 4.34 1.49 -0.72
N GLU A 3 5.65 1.62 -0.60
CA GLU A 3 6.28 2.13 0.60
C GLU A 3 6.08 3.64 0.68
N VAL A 4 5.80 4.12 1.88
CA VAL A 4 5.77 5.54 2.20
C VAL A 4 6.74 5.82 3.34
N ILE A 5 7.34 7.01 3.33
CA ILE A 5 8.26 7.49 4.36
C ILE A 5 7.72 8.82 4.87
N ASN A 6 7.22 8.82 6.10
CA ASN A 6 6.65 10.00 6.72
C ASN A 6 7.62 10.62 7.74
N TYR A 7 7.41 11.89 8.02
CA TYR A 7 8.13 12.55 9.10
C TYR A 7 7.77 11.93 10.46
N PRO A 8 8.73 11.88 11.42
CA PRO A 8 8.49 11.27 12.72
C PRO A 8 7.70 12.18 13.68
N PHE A 9 6.99 13.16 13.15
CA PHE A 9 6.28 14.18 13.93
C PHE A 9 4.75 14.05 13.80
N SER A 10 4.05 14.53 14.83
CA SER A 10 2.60 14.63 14.90
C SER A 10 2.16 16.01 15.38
N ALA A 11 1.01 16.47 14.94
CA ALA A 11 0.38 17.70 15.40
C ALA A 11 -0.26 17.53 16.79
N SER A 12 -0.79 16.35 17.08
CA SER A 12 -1.53 16.04 18.30
C SER A 12 -0.70 15.24 19.29
N SER A 13 -0.93 15.53 20.57
CA SER A 13 -0.38 14.72 21.64
C SER A 13 -1.11 13.38 21.71
N GLY A 14 -0.44 12.29 21.33
CA GLY A 14 -0.86 10.94 21.70
C GLY A 14 -0.63 10.66 23.19
N LYS A 15 -1.24 9.60 23.70
CA LYS A 15 -0.92 9.10 25.05
C LYS A 15 0.57 8.76 25.11
N ASN A 16 1.30 9.40 26.02
CA ASN A 16 2.76 9.21 26.18
C ASN A 16 3.62 9.72 25.00
N SER A 17 3.18 10.73 24.26
CA SER A 17 4.00 11.36 23.23
C SER A 17 5.07 12.28 23.86
N ILE A 18 6.21 12.38 23.18
CA ILE A 18 7.28 13.33 23.53
C ILE A 18 6.99 14.65 22.82
N GLN A 19 7.00 15.75 23.59
CA GLN A 19 6.87 17.07 23.01
C GLN A 19 8.23 17.56 22.52
N VAL A 20 8.23 18.23 21.37
CA VAL A 20 9.41 18.88 20.78
C VAL A 20 9.51 20.31 21.33
N ASP A 21 10.64 20.69 21.89
CA ASP A 21 10.82 22.01 22.53
C ASP A 21 10.70 23.17 21.54
N ASN A 22 11.29 23.04 20.36
CA ASN A 22 11.28 24.07 19.31
C ASN A 22 10.75 23.51 18.00
N PRO A 23 9.43 23.24 17.88
CA PRO A 23 8.87 22.67 16.66
C PRO A 23 8.93 23.68 15.50
N LEU A 24 9.24 23.19 14.30
CA LEU A 24 9.28 24.01 13.08
C LEU A 24 7.93 24.61 12.72
N ASP A 25 6.85 23.90 13.03
CA ASP A 25 5.46 24.33 12.79
C ASP A 25 4.50 23.60 13.75
N SER A 26 3.22 23.98 13.68
CA SER A 26 2.17 23.41 14.53
C SER A 26 1.91 21.92 14.32
N ASN A 27 2.31 21.38 13.17
CA ASN A 27 2.12 19.96 12.81
C ASN A 27 3.28 19.07 13.27
N ARG A 28 4.31 19.65 13.89
CA ARG A 28 5.53 18.97 14.33
C ARG A 28 5.82 19.12 15.80
N LYS A 29 4.76 19.25 16.60
CA LYS A 29 4.89 19.50 18.05
C LYS A 29 5.27 18.28 18.87
N PHE A 30 4.95 17.08 18.38
CA PHE A 30 5.17 15.85 19.12
C PHE A 30 5.87 14.81 18.25
N LEU A 31 6.60 13.91 18.86
CA LEU A 31 7.05 12.69 18.19
C LEU A 31 5.89 11.70 18.08
N ARG A 32 5.76 11.03 16.94
CA ARG A 32 4.70 10.06 16.68
C ARG A 32 4.83 8.83 17.56
N THR A 33 3.70 8.31 18.03
CA THR A 33 3.59 7.11 18.85
C THR A 33 3.12 5.89 18.05
N ASN A 34 2.63 6.11 16.85
CA ASN A 34 2.21 5.08 15.91
C ASN A 34 2.52 5.53 14.46
N LEU A 35 2.43 4.61 13.50
CA LEU A 35 2.59 4.88 12.07
C LEU A 35 1.23 5.02 11.37
N MET A 36 0.16 4.53 12.01
CA MET A 36 -1.16 4.42 11.40
C MET A 36 -1.76 5.78 11.06
N ASP A 37 -1.55 6.79 11.91
CA ASP A 37 -2.10 8.15 11.69
C ASP A 37 -1.56 8.75 10.38
N SER A 38 -0.24 8.70 10.19
CA SER A 38 0.37 9.22 8.96
C SER A 38 0.05 8.38 7.72
N LEU A 39 -0.13 7.06 7.87
CA LEU A 39 -0.60 6.20 6.79
C LEU A 39 -2.05 6.51 6.40
N ALA A 40 -2.91 6.83 7.37
CA ALA A 40 -4.29 7.26 7.12
C ALA A 40 -4.31 8.56 6.32
N ASP A 41 -3.47 9.54 6.66
CA ASP A 41 -3.33 10.78 5.90
C ASP A 41 -2.88 10.51 4.45
N ASN A 42 -1.90 9.63 4.27
CA ASN A 42 -1.45 9.21 2.93
C ASN A 42 -2.56 8.50 2.14
N LEU A 43 -3.37 7.66 2.81
CA LEU A 43 -4.50 7.01 2.18
C LEU A 43 -5.51 8.04 1.69
N ILE A 44 -5.91 8.99 2.54
CA ILE A 44 -6.84 10.08 2.17
C ILE A 44 -6.28 10.94 1.03
N TYR A 45 -4.98 11.24 1.05
CA TYR A 45 -4.32 11.96 -0.04
C TYR A 45 -4.46 11.24 -1.38
N ASN A 46 -4.34 9.91 -1.40
CA ASN A 46 -4.51 9.09 -2.60
C ASN A 46 -5.97 8.99 -3.03
N GLU A 47 -6.90 8.83 -2.08
CA GLU A 47 -8.34 8.81 -2.36
C GLU A 47 -8.82 10.12 -3.03
N LYS A 48 -8.34 11.28 -2.55
CA LYS A 48 -8.63 12.59 -3.17
C LYS A 48 -8.13 12.68 -4.62
N ARG A 49 -7.22 11.79 -5.02
CA ARG A 49 -6.71 11.65 -6.40
C ARG A 49 -7.33 10.48 -7.15
N GLN A 50 -8.51 10.05 -6.72
CA GLN A 50 -9.31 9.01 -7.38
C GLN A 50 -8.61 7.64 -7.44
N LYS A 51 -7.69 7.35 -6.52
CA LYS A 51 -7.14 6.01 -6.36
C LYS A 51 -8.12 5.17 -5.55
N ASP A 52 -8.52 4.03 -6.10
CA ASP A 52 -9.51 3.11 -5.52
C ASP A 52 -8.94 1.73 -5.18
N SER A 53 -7.64 1.55 -5.35
CA SER A 53 -6.85 0.38 -4.94
C SER A 53 -5.63 0.86 -4.18
N ILE A 54 -5.77 1.05 -2.88
CA ILE A 54 -4.73 1.65 -2.04
C ILE A 54 -4.15 0.60 -1.11
N LYS A 55 -2.84 0.38 -1.24
CA LYS A 55 -2.06 -0.59 -0.46
C LYS A 55 -0.74 0.07 -0.08
N LEU A 56 -0.67 0.65 1.12
CA LEU A 56 0.50 1.38 1.59
C LEU A 56 1.13 0.67 2.79
N PHE A 57 2.44 0.83 2.95
CA PHE A 57 3.14 0.39 4.15
C PHE A 57 4.27 1.35 4.51
N GLU A 58 4.63 1.35 5.78
CA GLU A 58 5.79 2.06 6.32
C GLU A 58 6.51 1.17 7.33
N ILE A 59 7.84 1.16 7.27
CA ILE A 59 8.71 0.57 8.28
C ILE A 59 9.53 1.69 8.89
N SER A 60 9.24 2.03 10.15
CA SER A 60 9.91 3.15 10.78
C SER A 60 9.84 3.10 12.31
N ASP A 61 10.49 4.07 12.93
CA ASP A 61 10.54 4.18 14.37
C ASP A 61 9.32 4.95 14.91
N VAL A 62 8.82 4.49 16.07
CA VAL A 62 7.85 5.17 16.91
C VAL A 62 8.42 5.39 18.31
N TYR A 63 7.94 6.41 18.98
CA TYR A 63 8.50 6.93 20.20
C TYR A 63 7.49 6.86 21.34
N THR A 64 7.97 6.64 22.55
CA THR A 64 7.15 6.67 23.77
C THR A 64 7.72 7.70 24.73
N SER A 65 7.02 8.00 25.81
CA SER A 65 7.52 8.92 26.86
C SER A 65 8.88 8.48 27.47
N ASP A 66 9.22 7.22 27.35
CA ASP A 66 10.54 6.70 27.69
C ASP A 66 11.47 6.80 26.47
N ILE A 67 12.25 7.89 26.41
CA ILE A 67 13.20 8.17 25.32
C ILE A 67 14.19 7.01 25.08
N SER A 68 14.44 6.19 26.10
CA SER A 68 15.32 5.03 25.95
C SER A 68 14.70 3.90 25.12
N LYS A 69 13.38 3.95 24.86
CA LYS A 69 12.62 2.91 24.17
C LYS A 69 12.10 3.44 22.83
N ILE A 70 12.83 3.12 21.78
CA ILE A 70 12.42 3.34 20.41
C ILE A 70 11.97 1.98 19.84
N TYR A 71 10.78 1.94 19.25
CA TYR A 71 10.24 0.73 18.65
C TYR A 71 10.19 0.85 17.13
N LYS A 72 10.87 -0.05 16.44
CA LYS A 72 10.73 -0.16 14.99
C LYS A 72 9.51 -0.99 14.67
N LYS A 73 8.60 -0.41 13.90
CA LYS A 73 7.33 -1.05 13.54
C LYS A 73 7.17 -1.14 12.02
N LEU A 74 6.44 -2.16 11.60
CA LEU A 74 5.81 -2.26 10.30
C LEU A 74 4.35 -1.89 10.46
N SER A 75 3.88 -0.93 9.67
CA SER A 75 2.46 -0.65 9.56
C SER A 75 2.01 -0.77 8.10
N ILE A 76 0.82 -1.32 7.90
CA ILE A 76 0.20 -1.51 6.59
C ILE A 76 -1.22 -0.96 6.66
N ILE A 77 -1.64 -0.25 5.63
CA ILE A 77 -3.02 0.22 5.47
C ILE A 77 -3.54 -0.11 4.08
N VAL A 78 -4.78 -0.56 4.00
CA VAL A 78 -5.42 -0.91 2.73
C VAL A 78 -6.84 -0.39 2.67
N SER A 79 -7.28 0.01 1.47
CA SER A 79 -8.67 0.41 1.19
C SER A 79 -8.98 0.25 -0.30
N GLY A 80 -10.25 -0.03 -0.60
CA GLY A 80 -10.74 -0.14 -1.97
C GLY A 80 -10.65 -1.54 -2.54
N ARG A 81 -10.31 -1.65 -3.82
CA ARG A 81 -10.32 -2.90 -4.58
C ARG A 81 -8.95 -3.55 -4.64
N GLN A 82 -8.92 -4.86 -4.89
CA GLN A 82 -7.66 -5.57 -5.04
C GLN A 82 -6.90 -5.12 -6.30
N GLY A 83 -7.59 -4.88 -7.41
CA GLY A 83 -7.02 -4.43 -8.67
C GLY A 83 -8.07 -3.94 -9.65
N HIS A 84 -7.65 -3.60 -10.87
CA HIS A 84 -8.49 -3.01 -11.89
C HIS A 84 -8.95 -3.99 -12.97
N ASN A 85 -8.29 -5.14 -13.07
CA ASN A 85 -8.67 -6.17 -14.04
C ASN A 85 -9.98 -6.87 -13.62
N TYR A 86 -10.67 -7.49 -14.58
CA TYR A 86 -11.98 -8.11 -14.38
C TYR A 86 -12.06 -9.16 -13.25
N LYS A 87 -10.94 -9.80 -12.90
CA LYS A 87 -10.87 -10.79 -11.81
C LYS A 87 -10.81 -10.13 -10.44
N GLU A 88 -10.14 -9.01 -10.34
CA GLU A 88 -9.79 -8.35 -9.07
C GLU A 88 -10.69 -7.16 -8.76
N PHE A 89 -11.41 -6.63 -9.78
CA PHE A 89 -12.24 -5.45 -9.64
C PHE A 89 -13.37 -5.61 -8.60
N GLY A 90 -14.00 -6.80 -8.54
CA GLY A 90 -15.04 -7.10 -7.56
C GLY A 90 -14.52 -7.46 -6.17
N ILE A 91 -13.21 -7.68 -6.02
CA ILE A 91 -12.62 -8.12 -4.75
C ILE A 91 -12.21 -6.89 -3.94
N GLN A 92 -12.76 -6.76 -2.72
CA GLN A 92 -12.40 -5.67 -1.82
C GLN A 92 -11.16 -6.03 -0.98
N LEU A 93 -10.36 -5.01 -0.69
CA LEU A 93 -9.27 -5.10 0.27
C LEU A 93 -9.86 -5.10 1.69
N ASP A 94 -10.01 -6.27 2.27
CA ASP A 94 -10.64 -6.48 3.56
C ASP A 94 -9.66 -7.05 4.61
N GLN A 95 -10.19 -7.34 5.79
CA GLN A 95 -9.43 -7.99 6.86
C GLN A 95 -8.81 -9.32 6.40
N LYS A 96 -9.54 -10.13 5.62
CA LYS A 96 -9.06 -11.43 5.13
C LYS A 96 -7.87 -11.26 4.19
N PHE A 97 -7.87 -10.19 3.39
CA PHE A 97 -6.74 -9.87 2.53
C PHE A 97 -5.45 -9.68 3.34
N LEU A 98 -5.51 -8.87 4.42
CA LEU A 98 -4.35 -8.65 5.30
C LEU A 98 -3.92 -9.94 6.00
N ILE A 99 -4.85 -10.71 6.55
CA ILE A 99 -4.55 -11.99 7.20
C ILE A 99 -3.85 -12.95 6.22
N ASN A 100 -4.34 -13.05 4.99
CA ASN A 100 -3.77 -13.93 3.98
C ASN A 100 -2.36 -13.49 3.55
N LEU A 101 -2.03 -12.21 3.63
CA LEU A 101 -0.69 -11.69 3.34
C LEU A 101 0.38 -12.28 4.27
N PHE A 102 0.03 -12.53 5.54
CA PHE A 102 0.94 -13.03 6.56
C PHE A 102 0.92 -14.56 6.75
N LYS A 103 -0.06 -15.25 6.16
CA LYS A 103 -0.13 -16.72 6.22
C LYS A 103 1.15 -17.43 5.75
N PRO A 104 1.79 -17.04 4.62
CA PRO A 104 3.03 -17.69 4.18
C PRO A 104 4.17 -17.57 5.18
N LEU A 105 4.12 -16.57 6.07
CA LEU A 105 5.09 -16.38 7.15
C LEU A 105 4.74 -17.19 8.40
N GLY A 106 3.60 -17.89 8.42
CA GLY A 106 3.15 -18.62 9.60
C GLY A 106 2.70 -17.73 10.76
N LEU A 107 2.39 -16.46 10.48
CA LEU A 107 1.96 -15.48 11.49
C LEU A 107 0.43 -15.43 11.57
N ASP A 108 -0.08 -15.57 12.78
CA ASP A 108 -1.47 -15.26 13.11
C ASP A 108 -1.57 -13.82 13.56
N ILE A 109 -2.13 -12.98 12.71
CA ILE A 109 -2.30 -11.54 12.93
C ILE A 109 -3.77 -11.11 13.11
N ASN A 110 -4.65 -12.07 13.40
CA ASN A 110 -6.09 -11.78 13.49
C ASN A 110 -6.44 -10.70 14.54
N LYS A 111 -5.65 -10.61 15.60
CA LYS A 111 -5.84 -9.64 16.68
C LYS A 111 -5.25 -8.27 16.39
N GLU A 112 -4.29 -8.20 15.49
CA GLU A 112 -3.58 -7.00 15.11
C GLU A 112 -4.28 -6.21 14.01
N VAL A 113 -5.16 -6.86 13.23
CA VAL A 113 -5.93 -6.19 12.17
C VAL A 113 -7.04 -5.35 12.79
N ILE A 114 -7.03 -4.07 12.46
CA ILE A 114 -8.03 -3.10 12.89
C ILE A 114 -8.81 -2.54 11.70
N GLU A 115 -10.10 -2.28 11.89
CA GLU A 115 -10.90 -1.46 10.98
C GLU A 115 -10.80 0.00 11.46
N ILE A 116 -10.36 0.88 10.58
CA ILE A 116 -10.18 2.30 10.89
C ILE A 116 -11.48 3.03 10.58
N SER A 117 -12.00 3.75 11.60
CA SER A 117 -13.21 4.55 11.46
C SER A 117 -12.99 5.70 10.48
N ARG A 118 -13.96 5.90 9.58
CA ARG A 118 -13.95 7.04 8.66
C ARG A 118 -14.52 8.33 9.27
N ASN A 119 -15.10 8.25 10.44
CA ASN A 119 -15.79 9.39 11.05
C ASN A 119 -14.86 10.58 11.35
N GLU A 120 -13.58 10.30 11.57
CA GLU A 120 -12.55 11.29 11.87
C GLU A 120 -11.70 11.64 10.64
N LEU A 121 -12.00 11.05 9.48
CA LEU A 121 -11.22 11.22 8.27
C LEU A 121 -11.94 12.16 7.30
N ASP A 122 -11.22 13.13 6.75
CA ASP A 122 -11.73 14.06 5.73
C ASP A 122 -11.84 13.37 4.36
N SER A 123 -12.78 12.42 4.26
CA SER A 123 -13.07 11.67 3.03
C SER A 123 -14.55 11.42 2.85
N LYS A 124 -15.02 11.58 1.60
CA LYS A 124 -16.40 11.25 1.19
C LYS A 124 -16.57 9.77 0.78
N ILE A 125 -15.48 9.04 0.68
CA ILE A 125 -15.47 7.64 0.27
C ILE A 125 -15.96 6.77 1.41
N LYS A 126 -16.76 5.73 1.08
CA LYS A 126 -17.41 4.84 2.06
C LYS A 126 -16.76 3.46 2.16
N THR A 127 -15.75 3.17 1.34
CA THR A 127 -15.04 1.88 1.41
C THR A 127 -14.36 1.73 2.76
N LYS A 128 -14.37 0.52 3.31
CA LYS A 128 -13.73 0.24 4.58
C LYS A 128 -12.22 0.38 4.48
N ILE A 129 -11.61 0.76 5.59
CA ILE A 129 -10.15 0.88 5.73
C ILE A 129 -9.73 -0.17 6.76
N TYR A 130 -8.73 -0.96 6.40
CA TYR A 130 -8.13 -1.92 7.31
C TYR A 130 -6.65 -1.63 7.46
N GLY A 131 -6.16 -1.79 8.66
CA GLY A 131 -4.76 -1.58 8.97
C GLY A 131 -4.21 -2.60 9.94
N ILE A 132 -2.90 -2.67 9.98
CA ILE A 132 -2.14 -3.47 10.95
C ILE A 132 -0.89 -2.72 11.33
N GLU A 133 -0.51 -2.78 12.60
CA GLU A 133 0.76 -2.25 13.09
C GLU A 133 1.42 -3.28 14.00
N ILE A 134 2.63 -3.72 13.66
CA ILE A 134 3.37 -4.77 14.35
C ILE A 134 4.79 -4.30 14.63
N GLU A 135 5.29 -4.58 15.84
CA GLU A 135 6.70 -4.40 16.13
C GLU A 135 7.57 -5.37 15.32
N LEU A 136 8.60 -4.84 14.68
CA LEU A 136 9.47 -5.62 13.80
C LEU A 136 10.14 -6.79 14.52
N ASN A 137 10.44 -6.63 15.82
CA ASN A 137 11.02 -7.68 16.65
C ASN A 137 10.14 -8.93 16.76
N LYS A 138 8.81 -8.77 16.70
CA LYS A 138 7.87 -9.90 16.75
C LYS A 138 7.89 -10.75 15.47
N ILE A 139 8.33 -10.17 14.37
CA ILE A 139 8.39 -10.83 13.05
C ILE A 139 9.81 -11.13 12.58
N SER A 140 10.84 -10.65 13.28
CA SER A 140 12.25 -10.83 12.90
C SER A 140 12.66 -12.29 12.74
N LYS A 141 12.13 -13.21 13.57
CA LYS A 141 12.40 -14.66 13.48
C LYS A 141 12.03 -15.28 12.14
N PHE A 142 11.14 -14.66 11.38
CA PHE A 142 10.71 -15.15 10.06
C PHE A 142 11.67 -14.69 8.97
N PHE A 143 12.38 -13.59 9.17
CA PHE A 143 13.36 -13.07 8.22
C PHE A 143 14.67 -13.85 8.20
N GLU A 144 15.00 -14.60 9.26
CA GLU A 144 16.19 -15.45 9.32
C GLU A 144 16.16 -16.54 8.24
N LYS A 145 14.98 -16.91 7.74
CA LYS A 145 14.79 -17.88 6.65
C LYS A 145 14.78 -17.22 5.26
N TYR A 146 14.78 -15.89 5.19
CA TYR A 146 14.77 -15.18 3.94
C TYR A 146 16.15 -15.23 3.29
N LYS A 147 16.25 -15.95 2.17
CA LYS A 147 17.40 -15.81 1.29
C LYS A 147 17.11 -14.65 0.34
N PRO A 148 17.94 -13.60 0.35
CA PRO A 148 17.76 -12.52 -0.61
C PRO A 148 17.76 -13.13 -2.01
N ILE A 149 16.79 -12.74 -2.83
CA ILE A 149 16.80 -13.09 -4.26
C ILE A 149 18.06 -12.45 -4.80
N SER A 150 19.10 -13.24 -5.03
CA SER A 150 20.27 -12.74 -5.74
C SER A 150 19.78 -12.34 -7.12
N ASN A 151 19.81 -11.07 -7.41
CA ASN A 151 19.59 -10.60 -8.76
C ASN A 151 20.74 -11.17 -9.60
N PRO A 152 20.52 -12.23 -10.42
CA PRO A 152 21.64 -12.92 -11.09
C PRO A 152 22.40 -11.99 -12.01
N ASP A 153 21.81 -10.88 -12.41
CA ASP A 153 22.39 -9.93 -13.36
C ASP A 153 23.09 -8.74 -12.71
N GLY A 154 23.06 -8.61 -11.35
CA GLY A 154 23.81 -7.56 -10.61
C GLY A 154 23.75 -6.15 -11.23
N GLY A 155 22.92 -5.98 -12.25
CA GLY A 155 22.89 -4.81 -13.09
C GLY A 155 22.16 -3.67 -12.42
N TYR A 156 22.77 -2.52 -12.44
CA TYR A 156 22.09 -1.26 -12.15
C TYR A 156 20.91 -1.12 -13.12
N ILE A 157 19.73 -0.83 -12.59
CA ILE A 157 18.59 -0.45 -13.42
C ILE A 157 18.99 0.82 -14.16
N GLN A 158 19.10 0.72 -15.48
CA GLN A 158 19.42 1.89 -16.29
C GLN A 158 18.30 2.92 -16.15
N TYR A 159 18.67 4.13 -15.75
CA TYR A 159 17.71 5.23 -15.66
C TYR A 159 17.06 5.47 -17.02
N LYS A 160 15.72 5.50 -17.03
CA LYS A 160 14.92 5.96 -18.17
C LYS A 160 14.22 7.25 -17.76
N PRO A 161 14.33 8.33 -18.54
CA PRO A 161 13.62 9.57 -18.25
C PRO A 161 12.14 9.33 -18.11
N ILE A 162 11.51 9.98 -17.13
CA ILE A 162 10.06 9.97 -16.99
C ILE A 162 9.47 10.76 -18.16
N SER A 163 8.42 10.21 -18.77
CA SER A 163 7.71 10.90 -19.87
C SER A 163 7.17 12.24 -19.39
N GLU A 164 7.43 13.31 -20.13
CA GLU A 164 6.86 14.64 -19.93
C GLU A 164 5.40 14.71 -20.35
N PHE A 165 4.92 13.72 -21.11
CA PHE A 165 3.54 13.65 -21.59
C PHE A 165 2.65 12.91 -20.59
N PRO A 166 1.41 13.41 -20.35
CA PRO A 166 0.45 12.69 -19.51
C PRO A 166 0.05 11.36 -20.13
N CYS A 167 -0.26 10.38 -19.27
CA CYS A 167 -0.83 9.12 -19.71
C CYS A 167 -2.22 9.33 -20.35
N SER A 168 -2.47 8.63 -21.46
CA SER A 168 -3.79 8.56 -22.09
C SER A 168 -4.32 7.13 -22.00
N THR A 169 -5.56 6.97 -21.57
CA THR A 169 -6.24 5.67 -21.50
C THR A 169 -7.15 5.51 -22.72
N ARG A 170 -7.22 4.30 -23.26
CA ARG A 170 -8.12 3.93 -24.35
C ARG A 170 -8.78 2.60 -24.04
N ASP A 171 -10.10 2.54 -24.20
CA ASP A 171 -10.89 1.35 -24.05
C ASP A 171 -11.13 0.73 -25.43
N LEU A 172 -10.91 -0.57 -25.55
CA LEU A 172 -11.14 -1.33 -26.75
C LEU A 172 -12.13 -2.45 -26.44
N SER A 173 -13.14 -2.61 -27.29
CA SER A 173 -14.11 -3.69 -27.19
C SER A 173 -13.96 -4.64 -28.38
N PHE A 174 -13.95 -5.93 -28.08
CA PHE A 174 -13.81 -6.99 -29.09
C PHE A 174 -15.00 -7.95 -29.03
N LEU A 175 -15.50 -8.34 -30.18
CA LEU A 175 -16.37 -9.50 -30.32
C LEU A 175 -15.52 -10.70 -30.70
N ILE A 176 -15.62 -11.76 -29.91
CA ILE A 176 -14.89 -13.00 -30.14
C ILE A 176 -15.88 -14.16 -30.33
N GLU A 177 -15.54 -15.15 -31.14
CA GLU A 177 -16.32 -16.36 -31.26
C GLU A 177 -16.36 -17.14 -29.94
N LYS A 178 -17.49 -17.80 -29.66
CA LYS A 178 -17.66 -18.61 -28.42
C LYS A 178 -16.62 -19.72 -28.26
N SER A 179 -16.06 -20.20 -29.38
CA SER A 179 -14.99 -21.21 -29.41
C SER A 179 -13.63 -20.68 -29.05
N SER A 180 -13.43 -19.36 -29.11
CA SER A 180 -12.13 -18.72 -28.86
C SER A 180 -11.84 -18.63 -27.35
N LYS A 181 -10.60 -18.92 -26.99
CA LYS A 181 -10.17 -18.79 -25.59
C LYS A 181 -9.71 -17.36 -25.31
N ILE A 182 -10.29 -16.74 -24.29
CA ILE A 182 -9.89 -15.38 -23.85
C ILE A 182 -8.39 -15.27 -23.60
N SER A 183 -7.77 -16.36 -23.08
CA SER A 183 -6.33 -16.41 -22.84
C SER A 183 -5.49 -16.20 -24.11
N GLU A 184 -6.02 -16.53 -25.30
CA GLU A 184 -5.34 -16.31 -26.58
C GLU A 184 -5.39 -14.83 -26.98
N VAL A 185 -6.52 -14.17 -26.72
CA VAL A 185 -6.67 -12.72 -26.95
C VAL A 185 -5.72 -11.94 -26.04
N ILE A 186 -5.69 -12.29 -24.76
CA ILE A 186 -4.78 -11.65 -23.78
C ILE A 186 -3.33 -11.84 -24.21
N LYS A 187 -2.93 -13.07 -24.59
CA LYS A 187 -1.57 -13.33 -25.08
C LYS A 187 -1.21 -12.51 -26.31
N LYS A 188 -2.16 -12.33 -27.25
CA LYS A 188 -1.93 -11.48 -28.42
C LYS A 188 -1.74 -10.02 -28.01
N LEU A 189 -2.54 -9.51 -27.09
CA LEU A 189 -2.40 -8.14 -26.57
C LEU A 189 -1.05 -7.96 -25.87
N ASP A 190 -0.66 -8.89 -25.01
CA ASP A 190 0.62 -8.87 -24.28
C ASP A 190 1.83 -8.99 -25.23
N SER A 191 1.64 -9.60 -26.41
CA SER A 191 2.71 -9.71 -27.42
C SER A 191 2.91 -8.42 -28.22
N ILE A 192 2.02 -7.45 -28.10
CA ILE A 192 2.16 -6.14 -28.76
C ILE A 192 3.24 -5.35 -28.01
N ASN A 193 4.42 -5.33 -28.59
CA ASN A 193 5.54 -4.57 -28.04
C ASN A 193 5.55 -3.16 -28.65
N VAL A 194 5.02 -2.20 -27.89
CA VAL A 194 5.00 -0.78 -28.30
C VAL A 194 5.66 0.04 -27.20
N ASP A 195 6.69 0.76 -27.54
CA ASP A 195 7.54 1.49 -26.59
C ASP A 195 6.80 2.45 -25.63
N PHE A 196 5.67 2.97 -26.08
CA PHE A 196 4.83 3.89 -25.30
C PHE A 196 3.64 3.22 -24.59
N LEU A 197 3.41 1.91 -24.78
CA LEU A 197 2.38 1.17 -24.06
C LEU A 197 2.89 0.88 -22.63
N LYS A 198 2.24 1.48 -21.63
CA LYS A 198 2.60 1.27 -20.23
C LYS A 198 1.93 0.04 -19.63
N GLU A 199 0.66 -0.15 -19.94
CA GLU A 199 -0.14 -1.21 -19.34
C GLU A 199 -1.32 -1.55 -20.26
N SER A 200 -1.68 -2.81 -20.34
CA SER A 200 -2.93 -3.29 -20.92
C SER A 200 -3.56 -4.34 -20.00
N PHE A 201 -4.84 -4.27 -19.78
CA PHE A 201 -5.57 -5.28 -19.00
C PHE A 201 -7.03 -5.38 -19.45
N MET A 202 -7.62 -6.54 -19.27
CA MET A 202 -9.04 -6.74 -19.48
C MET A 202 -9.81 -6.34 -18.25
N PHE A 203 -10.70 -5.34 -18.37
CA PHE A 203 -11.47 -4.84 -17.24
C PHE A 203 -12.89 -5.42 -17.17
N ASP A 204 -13.42 -5.94 -18.28
CA ASP A 204 -14.76 -6.52 -18.33
C ASP A 204 -14.87 -7.66 -19.34
N PHE A 205 -15.85 -8.56 -19.09
CA PHE A 205 -16.12 -9.72 -19.93
C PHE A 205 -17.58 -10.15 -19.77
N TYR A 206 -18.33 -10.26 -20.88
CA TYR A 206 -19.73 -10.67 -20.93
C TYR A 206 -19.94 -12.01 -21.64
#